data_0574f29d9a9bac1879e1a4ec47acc106
#
_entry.id   0574f29d9a9bac1879e1a4ec47acc106
#
_cell.length_a   1.000
_cell.length_b   1.000
_cell.length_c   1.000
_cell.angle_alpha   90.00
_cell.angle_beta   90.00
_cell.angle_gamma   90.00
#
_symmetry.space_group_name_H-M   'P 1'
#
loop_
_entity.id
_entity.type
_entity.pdbx_description
1 polymer ?
#
loop_
_entity_poly.entity_id
_entity_poly.type
_entity_poly.pdbx_seq_one_letter_code
_entity_poly.pdbx_strand_id
1 'polypeptide(L)'
;INNLLGIFYFDQEKGWTLLNRGVVIGSIRFNIEELIRGIAEIDCSELYRQKETKRQDLLKFKQMFSVSKYQETIDAESNNLAEESYNSLIDSKINQCKIQHNMLKTELCRIDKVLKENKHFRNFIAEIGLLVQAPNKEIFAVTEDNIIGLNDTIDFLVAKRKLIASQYNQIQSEISELEKERRTEEQQLSFFDNVETISEIFDKRISSIPINEVAVKKGIAKLEKEIADINLKIRELTRSANTVISSIFNTTKKYLQELGIDESHNTEKYLFTSNLKELSGAILHKTVFAFRLACLLEVEKHLNIKFPIILDSPSGKEIDKQNIEAMVEILKRDFANNQIIIASIYEYSL
;
A
#
# COMPACT_ATOMS: atom_id res chain seq x y z
N ILE A 1 -7.61 6.13 -9.86
CA ILE A 1 -8.81 6.38 -9.03
C ILE A 1 -8.38 6.68 -7.59
N ASN A 2 -7.58 5.83 -6.92
CA ASN A 2 -7.19 6.04 -5.52
C ASN A 2 -6.52 7.40 -5.25
N ASN A 3 -5.68 7.88 -6.18
CA ASN A 3 -5.05 9.19 -6.08
C ASN A 3 -6.05 10.36 -6.18
N LEU A 4 -7.18 10.19 -6.89
CA LEU A 4 -8.19 11.22 -7.02
C LEU A 4 -8.90 11.48 -5.69
N LEU A 5 -9.32 10.42 -4.98
CA LEU A 5 -9.95 10.56 -3.66
C LEU A 5 -9.09 11.36 -2.68
N GLY A 6 -7.77 11.15 -2.73
CA GLY A 6 -6.83 11.89 -1.90
C GLY A 6 -6.78 13.39 -2.17
N ILE A 7 -7.30 13.88 -3.29
CA ILE A 7 -7.24 15.27 -3.67
C ILE A 7 -8.49 16.02 -3.20
N PHE A 8 -9.67 15.47 -3.42
CA PHE A 8 -10.93 16.19 -3.18
C PHE A 8 -11.60 15.89 -1.84
N TYR A 9 -11.17 14.84 -1.11
CA TYR A 9 -11.72 14.49 0.19
C TYR A 9 -10.73 14.84 1.32
N PHE A 10 -11.11 15.75 2.19
CA PHE A 10 -10.35 16.21 3.36
C PHE A 10 -10.96 15.61 4.61
N ASP A 11 -10.45 14.46 5.05
CA ASP A 11 -10.86 13.76 6.25
C ASP A 11 -10.44 14.53 7.53
N GLN A 12 -11.25 14.48 8.56
CA GLN A 12 -11.03 15.19 9.83
C GLN A 12 -9.68 14.85 10.49
N GLU A 13 -9.30 13.58 10.50
CA GLU A 13 -8.10 13.13 11.23
C GLU A 13 -6.82 13.25 10.40
N LYS A 14 -6.86 12.77 9.15
CA LYS A 14 -5.68 12.61 8.28
C LYS A 14 -5.71 13.52 7.06
N GLY A 15 -6.87 14.00 6.70
CA GLY A 15 -7.06 14.81 5.52
C GLY A 15 -6.33 16.14 5.54
N TRP A 16 -6.05 16.65 6.71
CA TRP A 16 -5.33 17.91 6.93
C TRP A 16 -3.83 17.70 7.22
N THR A 17 -3.33 16.50 6.96
CA THR A 17 -1.90 16.21 7.00
C THR A 17 -1.33 16.20 5.58
N LEU A 18 -0.02 16.20 5.47
CA LEU A 18 0.64 16.22 4.18
C LEU A 18 0.40 15.01 3.32
N LEU A 19 0.31 15.31 2.05
CA LEU A 19 -0.23 14.48 1.03
C LEU A 19 0.75 13.90 0.04
N ASN A 20 2.02 14.10 0.20
CA ASN A 20 2.97 13.58 -0.79
C ASN A 20 2.90 12.05 -0.88
N ARG A 21 2.73 11.40 0.25
CA ARG A 21 2.55 9.96 0.38
C ARG A 21 1.80 9.68 1.68
N GLY A 22 0.57 9.27 1.62
CA GLY A 22 -0.21 9.01 2.83
C GLY A 22 -1.40 8.11 2.60
N VAL A 23 -1.92 7.59 3.71
CA VAL A 23 -3.20 6.88 3.73
C VAL A 23 -4.28 7.96 3.85
N VAL A 24 -5.21 8.00 2.91
CA VAL A 24 -6.33 8.96 2.89
C VAL A 24 -7.51 8.40 3.66
N ILE A 25 -7.99 7.24 3.25
CA ILE A 25 -9.09 6.52 3.91
C ILE A 25 -8.79 5.01 3.80
N GLY A 26 -8.89 4.28 4.88
CA GLY A 26 -8.73 2.83 4.90
C GLY A 26 -7.40 2.38 4.29
N SER A 27 -7.44 1.71 3.14
CA SER A 27 -6.26 1.28 2.39
C SER A 27 -5.87 2.22 1.23
N ILE A 28 -6.67 3.27 1.00
CA ILE A 28 -6.47 4.22 -0.10
C ILE A 28 -5.29 5.12 0.23
N ARG A 29 -4.27 5.07 -0.62
CA ARG A 29 -3.05 5.87 -0.50
C ARG A 29 -2.98 6.89 -1.62
N PHE A 30 -2.56 8.10 -1.26
CA PHE A 30 -2.23 9.16 -2.20
C PHE A 30 -0.73 9.19 -2.49
N ASN A 31 -0.37 9.40 -3.75
CA ASN A 31 1.00 9.58 -4.20
C ASN A 31 1.06 10.66 -5.28
N ILE A 32 1.63 11.80 -4.93
CA ILE A 32 1.75 12.96 -5.84
C ILE A 32 2.56 12.65 -7.10
N GLU A 33 3.61 11.84 -6.99
CA GLU A 33 4.43 11.50 -8.16
C GLU A 33 3.63 10.67 -9.18
N GLU A 34 2.76 9.76 -8.71
CA GLU A 34 1.87 9.00 -9.58
C GLU A 34 0.79 9.90 -10.21
N LEU A 35 0.27 10.86 -9.45
CA LEU A 35 -0.68 11.84 -9.96
C LEU A 35 -0.07 12.65 -11.09
N ILE A 36 1.12 13.23 -10.86
CA ILE A 36 1.85 14.03 -11.86
C ILE A 36 2.12 13.21 -13.12
N ARG A 37 2.57 11.95 -12.98
CA ARG A 37 2.76 11.07 -14.14
C ARG A 37 1.47 10.78 -14.87
N GLY A 38 0.37 10.58 -14.15
CA GLY A 38 -0.95 10.38 -14.75
C GLY A 38 -1.42 11.57 -15.56
N ILE A 39 -1.27 12.79 -15.02
CA ILE A 39 -1.62 14.04 -15.72
C ILE A 39 -0.69 14.28 -16.93
N ALA A 40 0.60 14.03 -16.77
CA ALA A 40 1.59 14.23 -17.83
C ALA A 40 1.67 13.06 -18.83
N GLU A 41 0.81 12.05 -18.70
CA GLU A 41 0.78 10.84 -19.54
C GLU A 41 2.11 10.09 -19.62
N ILE A 42 2.89 10.13 -18.53
CA ILE A 42 4.18 9.45 -18.43
C ILE A 42 3.97 7.98 -18.05
N ASP A 43 4.19 7.08 -18.99
CA ASP A 43 4.14 5.65 -18.72
C ASP A 43 5.44 5.14 -18.09
N CYS A 44 5.34 4.63 -16.87
CA CYS A 44 6.41 3.98 -16.14
C CYS A 44 6.12 2.49 -15.86
N SER A 45 5.13 1.89 -16.52
CA SER A 45 4.67 0.52 -16.26
C SER A 45 5.79 -0.50 -16.35
N GLU A 46 6.63 -0.39 -17.37
CA GLU A 46 7.77 -1.31 -17.58
C GLU A 46 8.83 -1.14 -16.48
N LEU A 47 9.12 0.09 -16.04
CA LEU A 47 10.05 0.33 -14.94
C LEU A 47 9.52 -0.23 -13.62
N TYR A 48 8.21 -0.12 -13.38
CA TYR A 48 7.59 -0.72 -12.19
C TYR A 48 7.63 -2.25 -12.25
N ARG A 49 7.39 -2.84 -13.43
CA ARG A 49 7.49 -4.30 -13.62
C ARG A 49 8.91 -4.79 -13.36
N GLN A 50 9.92 -4.12 -13.91
CA GLN A 50 11.33 -4.45 -13.66
C GLN A 50 11.69 -4.31 -12.18
N LYS A 51 11.26 -3.23 -11.53
CA LYS A 51 11.47 -3.01 -10.10
C LYS A 51 10.87 -4.13 -9.27
N GLU A 52 9.64 -4.55 -9.56
CA GLU A 52 8.99 -5.62 -8.79
C GLU A 52 9.70 -6.96 -8.98
N THR A 53 10.12 -7.31 -10.21
CA THR A 53 10.93 -8.52 -10.45
C THR A 53 12.22 -8.49 -9.64
N LYS A 54 12.96 -7.36 -9.67
CA LYS A 54 14.20 -7.20 -8.89
C LYS A 54 13.94 -7.27 -7.39
N ARG A 55 12.81 -6.75 -6.92
CA ARG A 55 12.42 -6.82 -5.51
C ARG A 55 12.14 -8.25 -5.07
N GLN A 56 11.48 -9.05 -5.90
CA GLN A 56 11.24 -10.47 -5.61
C GLN A 56 12.57 -11.25 -5.54
N ASP A 57 13.48 -10.98 -6.47
CA ASP A 57 14.80 -11.60 -6.44
C ASP A 57 15.60 -11.16 -5.19
N LEU A 58 15.54 -9.89 -4.82
CA LEU A 58 16.18 -9.38 -3.60
C LEU A 58 15.63 -10.09 -2.34
N LEU A 59 14.33 -10.35 -2.28
CA LEU A 59 13.73 -11.10 -1.17
C LEU A 59 14.29 -12.52 -1.09
N LYS A 60 14.43 -13.22 -2.22
CA LYS A 60 15.05 -14.56 -2.26
C LYS A 60 16.51 -14.53 -1.76
N PHE A 61 17.31 -13.56 -2.24
CA PHE A 61 18.69 -13.42 -1.78
C PHE A 61 18.79 -13.08 -0.29
N LYS A 62 17.90 -12.24 0.24
CA LYS A 62 17.83 -11.95 1.69
C LYS A 62 17.45 -13.18 2.51
N GLN A 63 16.56 -14.03 2.00
CA GLN A 63 16.24 -15.30 2.64
C GLN A 63 17.43 -16.24 2.63
N MET A 64 18.14 -16.38 1.50
CA MET A 64 19.38 -17.16 1.41
C MET A 64 20.45 -16.63 2.40
N PHE A 65 20.58 -15.33 2.54
CA PHE A 65 21.49 -14.72 3.49
C PHE A 65 21.11 -15.03 4.95
N SER A 66 19.81 -15.02 5.27
CA SER A 66 19.35 -15.41 6.61
C SER A 66 19.67 -16.88 6.93
N VAL A 67 19.53 -17.76 5.93
CA VAL A 67 19.91 -19.18 6.07
C VAL A 67 21.41 -19.32 6.28
N SER A 68 22.24 -18.60 5.52
CA SER A 68 23.70 -18.60 5.68
C SER A 68 24.12 -18.12 7.08
N LYS A 69 23.47 -17.09 7.60
CA LYS A 69 23.72 -16.61 8.98
C LYS A 69 23.32 -17.64 10.03
N TYR A 70 22.22 -18.35 9.81
CA TYR A 70 21.81 -19.42 10.70
C TYR A 70 22.82 -20.59 10.67
N GLN A 71 23.36 -20.94 9.49
CA GLN A 71 24.45 -21.93 9.36
C GLN A 71 25.68 -21.58 10.21
N GLU A 72 26.11 -20.30 10.19
CA GLU A 72 27.24 -19.85 11.01
C GLU A 72 26.99 -20.06 12.51
N THR A 73 25.74 -19.90 12.99
CA THR A 73 25.41 -20.15 14.41
C THR A 73 25.41 -21.62 14.73
N ILE A 74 24.94 -22.49 13.84
CA ILE A 74 25.01 -23.95 14.02
C ILE A 74 26.47 -24.44 14.06
N ASP A 75 27.30 -23.98 13.12
CA ASP A 75 28.69 -24.38 13.04
C ASP A 75 29.50 -23.94 14.31
N ALA A 76 29.11 -22.84 14.92
CA ALA A 76 29.68 -22.36 16.17
C ALA A 76 29.28 -23.24 17.37
N GLU A 77 28.09 -23.82 17.36
CA GLU A 77 27.54 -24.68 18.42
C GLU A 77 27.87 -26.16 18.20
N SER A 78 28.05 -26.60 16.94
CA SER A 78 28.15 -28.03 16.57
C SER A 78 29.57 -28.61 16.58
N ASN A 79 30.59 -27.90 17.06
CA ASN A 79 31.91 -28.50 17.26
C ASN A 79 31.93 -29.69 18.24
N ASN A 80 30.77 -30.19 18.67
CA ASN A 80 30.69 -31.27 19.67
C ASN A 80 29.81 -32.48 19.31
N LEU A 81 29.17 -32.58 18.15
CA LEU A 81 28.34 -33.75 17.84
C LEU A 81 28.45 -34.18 16.38
N ALA A 82 29.19 -35.22 16.16
CA ALA A 82 29.19 -35.98 14.90
C ALA A 82 28.14 -37.10 14.95
N GLU A 83 27.52 -37.33 13.77
CA GLU A 83 26.81 -38.55 13.32
C GLU A 83 25.41 -38.85 13.87
N GLU A 84 24.43 -38.90 13.07
CA GLU A 84 23.87 -39.93 12.18
C GLU A 84 22.54 -39.55 11.53
N SER A 85 22.36 -40.01 10.28
CA SER A 85 21.19 -39.86 9.44
C SER A 85 20.11 -40.87 9.81
N TYR A 86 18.84 -40.49 9.89
CA TYR A 86 17.69 -41.16 9.30
C TYR A 86 16.37 -40.47 9.68
N ASN A 87 15.62 -40.11 8.73
CA ASN A 87 14.22 -39.78 8.52
C ASN A 87 14.04 -38.56 7.63
N SER A 88 14.88 -38.53 6.60
CA SER A 88 15.04 -37.32 5.79
C SER A 88 13.91 -37.04 4.80
N LEU A 89 13.12 -38.03 4.44
CA LEU A 89 12.11 -37.91 3.38
C LEU A 89 10.75 -37.42 3.88
N ILE A 90 10.26 -37.97 5.01
CA ILE A 90 8.96 -37.61 5.58
C ILE A 90 9.02 -36.19 6.17
N ASP A 91 10.09 -35.86 6.92
CA ASP A 91 10.24 -34.52 7.46
C ASP A 91 10.45 -33.45 6.38
N SER A 92 11.09 -33.82 5.26
CA SER A 92 11.19 -32.97 4.08
C SER A 92 9.81 -32.67 3.51
N LYS A 93 8.97 -33.69 3.34
CA LYS A 93 7.61 -33.52 2.86
C LYS A 93 6.76 -32.70 3.83
N ILE A 94 6.83 -32.98 5.13
CA ILE A 94 6.11 -32.21 6.16
C ILE A 94 6.52 -30.74 6.12
N ASN A 95 7.81 -30.44 6.03
CA ASN A 95 8.28 -29.06 5.95
C ASN A 95 7.85 -28.37 4.64
N GLN A 96 7.88 -29.07 3.53
CA GLN A 96 7.38 -28.55 2.26
C GLN A 96 5.87 -28.27 2.33
N CYS A 97 5.09 -29.18 2.89
CA CYS A 97 3.66 -28.98 3.11
C CYS A 97 3.39 -27.83 4.07
N LYS A 98 4.17 -27.66 5.15
CA LYS A 98 4.05 -26.53 6.10
C LYS A 98 4.36 -25.19 5.42
N ILE A 99 5.33 -25.13 4.54
CA ILE A 99 5.63 -23.93 3.75
C ILE A 99 4.44 -23.59 2.85
N GLN A 100 3.93 -24.56 2.11
CA GLN A 100 2.76 -24.37 1.23
C GLN A 100 1.52 -23.96 2.02
N HIS A 101 1.26 -24.60 3.15
CA HIS A 101 0.18 -24.27 4.07
C HIS A 101 0.24 -22.82 4.55
N ASN A 102 1.43 -22.34 4.93
CA ASN A 102 1.63 -20.96 5.36
C ASN A 102 1.44 -19.96 4.20
N MET A 103 1.86 -20.30 2.98
CA MET A 103 1.61 -19.48 1.80
C MET A 103 0.12 -19.35 1.50
N LEU A 104 -0.63 -20.48 1.51
CA LEU A 104 -2.07 -20.49 1.29
C LEU A 104 -2.82 -19.75 2.39
N LYS A 105 -2.41 -19.89 3.65
CA LYS A 105 -2.95 -19.15 4.78
C LYS A 105 -2.80 -17.64 4.59
N THR A 106 -1.63 -17.20 4.16
CA THR A 106 -1.36 -15.78 3.90
C THR A 106 -2.23 -15.25 2.76
N GLU A 107 -2.40 -16.05 1.71
CA GLU A 107 -3.26 -15.67 0.58
C GLU A 107 -4.74 -15.65 0.96
N LEU A 108 -5.21 -16.61 1.76
CA LEU A 108 -6.57 -16.59 2.33
C LEU A 108 -6.81 -15.32 3.15
N CYS A 109 -5.89 -14.99 4.07
CA CYS A 109 -5.99 -13.78 4.87
C CYS A 109 -6.04 -12.50 4.00
N ARG A 110 -5.28 -12.48 2.90
CA ARG A 110 -5.30 -11.35 1.95
C ARG A 110 -6.65 -11.23 1.25
N ILE A 111 -7.21 -12.34 0.77
CA ILE A 111 -8.51 -12.35 0.10
C ILE A 111 -9.62 -12.00 1.08
N ASP A 112 -9.62 -12.57 2.29
CA ASP A 112 -10.59 -12.27 3.35
C ASP A 112 -10.58 -10.79 3.72
N LYS A 113 -9.40 -10.17 3.79
CA LYS A 113 -9.27 -8.73 4.03
C LYS A 113 -9.91 -7.92 2.91
N VAL A 114 -9.64 -8.24 1.64
CA VAL A 114 -10.22 -7.54 0.49
C VAL A 114 -11.74 -7.73 0.45
N LEU A 115 -12.25 -8.93 0.70
CA LEU A 115 -13.69 -9.20 0.77
C LEU A 115 -14.36 -8.42 1.90
N LYS A 116 -13.72 -8.33 3.07
CA LYS A 116 -14.22 -7.54 4.20
C LYS A 116 -14.24 -6.04 3.88
N GLU A 117 -13.19 -5.51 3.27
CA GLU A 117 -13.13 -4.11 2.82
C GLU A 117 -14.22 -3.79 1.79
N ASN A 118 -14.46 -4.70 0.83
CA ASN A 118 -15.55 -4.56 -0.14
C ASN A 118 -16.92 -4.57 0.53
N LYS A 119 -17.14 -5.44 1.53
CA LYS A 119 -18.39 -5.45 2.29
C LYS A 119 -18.60 -4.14 3.06
N HIS A 120 -17.55 -3.60 3.69
CA HIS A 120 -17.63 -2.31 4.36
C HIS A 120 -17.94 -1.18 3.39
N PHE A 121 -17.33 -1.19 2.21
CA PHE A 121 -17.61 -0.21 1.15
C PHE A 121 -19.09 -0.25 0.70
N ARG A 122 -19.64 -1.44 0.49
CA ARG A 122 -21.07 -1.60 0.13
C ARG A 122 -21.99 -1.04 1.20
N ASN A 123 -21.75 -1.40 2.46
CA ASN A 123 -22.54 -0.90 3.59
C ASN A 123 -22.47 0.63 3.65
N PHE A 124 -21.30 1.20 3.45
CA PHE A 124 -21.08 2.65 3.43
C PHE A 124 -21.90 3.30 2.30
N ILE A 125 -21.84 2.79 1.07
CA ILE A 125 -22.63 3.33 -0.05
C ILE A 125 -24.14 3.23 0.24
N ALA A 126 -24.61 2.14 0.83
CA ALA A 126 -26.01 1.98 1.22
C ALA A 126 -26.45 2.97 2.31
N GLU A 127 -25.56 3.21 3.30
CA GLU A 127 -25.83 4.15 4.40
C GLU A 127 -25.91 5.62 3.94
N ILE A 128 -25.03 6.03 3.00
CA ILE A 128 -25.01 7.42 2.51
C ILE A 128 -26.19 7.72 1.56
N GLY A 129 -26.81 6.69 0.98
CA GLY A 129 -27.88 6.88 0.00
C GLY A 129 -27.42 7.68 -1.23
N LEU A 130 -26.24 7.37 -1.77
CA LEU A 130 -25.61 8.10 -2.86
C LEU A 130 -26.53 8.17 -4.09
N LEU A 131 -26.81 9.38 -4.55
CA LEU A 131 -27.56 9.64 -5.76
C LEU A 131 -26.62 10.11 -6.87
N VAL A 132 -26.76 9.54 -8.06
CA VAL A 132 -25.99 9.94 -9.25
C VAL A 132 -26.94 10.47 -10.30
N GLN A 133 -26.62 11.62 -10.88
CA GLN A 133 -27.37 12.19 -11.99
C GLN A 133 -26.71 11.81 -13.32
N ALA A 134 -27.47 11.13 -14.16
CA ALA A 134 -27.04 10.80 -15.52
C ALA A 134 -27.07 12.04 -16.45
N PRO A 135 -26.40 12.00 -17.60
CA PRO A 135 -26.37 13.11 -18.56
C PRO A 135 -27.77 13.51 -19.07
N ASN A 136 -28.73 12.58 -19.02
CA ASN A 136 -30.17 12.83 -19.37
C ASN A 136 -30.96 13.49 -18.22
N LYS A 137 -30.30 13.92 -17.15
CA LYS A 137 -30.88 14.51 -15.92
C LYS A 137 -31.69 13.54 -15.05
N GLU A 138 -31.73 12.27 -15.35
CA GLU A 138 -32.30 11.27 -14.44
C GLU A 138 -31.41 11.06 -13.22
N ILE A 139 -32.05 10.95 -12.05
CA ILE A 139 -31.36 10.72 -10.78
C ILE A 139 -31.52 9.24 -10.40
N PHE A 140 -30.41 8.54 -10.23
CA PHE A 140 -30.41 7.15 -9.80
C PHE A 140 -29.80 7.03 -8.42
N ALA A 141 -30.44 6.24 -7.57
CA ALA A 141 -29.78 5.79 -6.34
C ALA A 141 -28.70 4.76 -6.70
N VAL A 142 -27.52 4.94 -6.15
CA VAL A 142 -26.45 3.94 -6.29
C VAL A 142 -26.80 2.77 -5.39
N THR A 143 -27.22 1.67 -6.03
CA THR A 143 -27.49 0.39 -5.36
C THR A 143 -26.38 -0.61 -5.71
N GLU A 144 -26.33 -1.70 -5.00
CA GLU A 144 -25.39 -2.79 -5.25
C GLU A 144 -25.42 -3.29 -6.70
N ASP A 145 -26.62 -3.33 -7.28
CA ASP A 145 -26.85 -3.82 -8.64
C ASP A 145 -26.38 -2.85 -9.73
N ASN A 146 -26.25 -1.56 -9.39
CA ASN A 146 -25.88 -0.51 -10.34
C ASN A 146 -24.38 -0.24 -10.42
N ILE A 147 -23.57 -0.91 -9.57
CA ILE A 147 -22.11 -0.76 -9.56
C ILE A 147 -21.50 -1.79 -10.51
N ILE A 148 -21.23 -1.37 -11.74
CA ILE A 148 -20.67 -2.23 -12.77
C ILE A 148 -19.22 -2.64 -12.39
N GLY A 149 -18.89 -3.94 -12.52
CA GLY A 149 -17.56 -4.50 -12.31
C GLY A 149 -17.21 -4.80 -10.85
N LEU A 150 -17.99 -4.35 -9.87
CA LEU A 150 -17.74 -4.68 -8.46
C LEU A 150 -18.17 -6.13 -8.16
N ASN A 151 -19.32 -6.54 -8.67
CA ASN A 151 -19.89 -7.86 -8.45
C ASN A 151 -19.03 -8.96 -9.08
N ASP A 152 -18.62 -8.79 -10.34
CA ASP A 152 -17.77 -9.76 -11.05
C ASP A 152 -16.43 -9.98 -10.33
N THR A 153 -15.83 -8.91 -9.82
CA THR A 153 -14.58 -9.00 -9.07
C THR A 153 -14.77 -9.73 -7.74
N ILE A 154 -15.91 -9.52 -7.08
CA ILE A 154 -16.21 -10.19 -5.80
C ILE A 154 -16.48 -11.66 -6.02
N ASP A 155 -17.27 -12.02 -7.01
CA ASP A 155 -17.58 -13.41 -7.33
C ASP A 155 -16.31 -14.18 -7.69
N PHE A 156 -15.42 -13.56 -8.47
CA PHE A 156 -14.10 -14.10 -8.74
C PHE A 156 -13.27 -14.31 -7.45
N LEU A 157 -13.25 -13.32 -6.55
CA LEU A 157 -12.52 -13.44 -5.28
C LEU A 157 -13.13 -14.50 -4.36
N VAL A 158 -14.45 -14.62 -4.32
CA VAL A 158 -15.16 -15.67 -3.56
C VAL A 158 -14.84 -17.05 -4.14
N ALA A 159 -14.86 -17.21 -5.46
CA ALA A 159 -14.48 -18.46 -6.12
C ALA A 159 -13.01 -18.81 -5.85
N LYS A 160 -12.10 -17.84 -5.99
CA LYS A 160 -10.69 -18.00 -5.67
C LYS A 160 -10.47 -18.37 -4.21
N ARG A 161 -11.19 -17.74 -3.28
CA ARG A 161 -11.15 -18.07 -1.85
C ARG A 161 -11.54 -19.53 -1.58
N LYS A 162 -12.63 -19.98 -2.21
CA LYS A 162 -13.09 -21.38 -2.07
C LYS A 162 -12.03 -22.37 -2.56
N LEU A 163 -11.42 -22.08 -3.71
CA LEU A 163 -10.36 -22.92 -4.27
C LEU A 163 -9.15 -23.00 -3.32
N ILE A 164 -8.65 -21.85 -2.86
CA ILE A 164 -7.50 -21.79 -1.96
C ILE A 164 -7.84 -22.43 -0.60
N ALA A 165 -9.05 -22.25 -0.07
CA ALA A 165 -9.49 -22.90 1.16
C ALA A 165 -9.55 -24.42 1.01
N SER A 166 -9.98 -24.92 -0.15
CA SER A 166 -9.93 -26.37 -0.45
C SER A 166 -8.49 -26.90 -0.46
N GLN A 167 -7.58 -26.20 -1.15
CA GLN A 167 -6.16 -26.55 -1.16
C GLN A 167 -5.50 -26.48 0.22
N TYR A 168 -5.84 -25.46 1.01
CA TYR A 168 -5.38 -25.31 2.40
C TYR A 168 -5.80 -26.49 3.25
N ASN A 169 -7.09 -26.90 3.20
CA ASN A 169 -7.60 -28.04 3.94
C ASN A 169 -6.97 -29.37 3.47
N GLN A 170 -6.75 -29.53 2.18
CA GLN A 170 -6.09 -30.71 1.61
C GLN A 170 -4.66 -30.84 2.13
N ILE A 171 -3.86 -29.76 2.09
CA ILE A 171 -2.49 -29.77 2.60
C ILE A 171 -2.47 -29.97 4.12
N GLN A 172 -3.43 -29.41 4.84
CA GLN A 172 -3.55 -29.64 6.29
C GLN A 172 -3.84 -31.12 6.61
N SER A 173 -4.69 -31.77 5.81
CA SER A 173 -4.95 -33.21 5.93
C SER A 173 -3.68 -34.02 5.63
N GLU A 174 -2.96 -33.68 4.56
CA GLU A 174 -1.70 -34.32 4.19
C GLU A 174 -0.62 -34.19 5.28
N ILE A 175 -0.47 -33.00 5.89
CA ILE A 175 0.41 -32.80 7.05
C ILE A 175 -0.01 -33.74 8.20
N SER A 176 -1.30 -33.83 8.48
CA SER A 176 -1.82 -34.67 9.56
C SER A 176 -1.58 -36.15 9.34
N GLU A 177 -1.69 -36.59 8.07
CA GLU A 177 -1.38 -38.00 7.68
C GLU A 177 0.12 -38.28 7.79
N LEU A 178 0.96 -37.42 7.27
CA LEU A 178 2.42 -37.54 7.38
C LEU A 178 2.91 -37.48 8.83
N GLU A 179 2.30 -36.65 9.68
CA GLU A 179 2.61 -36.61 11.10
C GLU A 179 2.16 -37.88 11.86
N LYS A 180 1.07 -38.51 11.41
CA LYS A 180 0.67 -39.86 11.95
C LYS A 180 1.65 -40.93 11.50
N GLU A 181 2.00 -40.94 10.23
CA GLU A 181 2.98 -41.89 9.68
C GLU A 181 4.31 -41.79 10.42
N ARG A 182 4.80 -40.57 10.62
CA ARG A 182 6.00 -40.30 11.44
C ARG A 182 5.89 -40.85 12.88
N ARG A 183 4.76 -40.59 13.55
CA ARG A 183 4.55 -41.10 14.93
C ARG A 183 4.51 -42.62 15.01
N THR A 184 3.97 -43.28 14.01
CA THR A 184 3.98 -44.76 13.94
C THR A 184 5.38 -45.31 13.73
N GLU A 185 6.19 -44.63 12.92
CA GLU A 185 7.62 -44.97 12.76
C GLU A 185 8.44 -44.65 14.03
N GLU A 186 8.21 -43.48 14.66
CA GLU A 186 8.85 -43.12 15.95
C GLU A 186 8.51 -44.12 17.06
N GLN A 187 7.28 -44.65 17.13
CA GLN A 187 6.90 -45.70 18.08
C GLN A 187 7.58 -47.03 17.82
N GLN A 188 7.94 -47.32 16.56
CA GLN A 188 8.72 -48.51 16.22
C GLN A 188 10.23 -48.33 16.53
N LEU A 189 10.72 -47.09 16.44
CA LEU A 189 12.11 -46.73 16.71
C LEU A 189 12.41 -46.44 18.18
N SER A 190 11.39 -46.20 19.03
CA SER A 190 11.55 -45.94 20.47
C SER A 190 12.11 -47.11 21.28
N PHE A 191 12.41 -48.25 20.63
CA PHE A 191 13.17 -49.34 21.21
C PHE A 191 14.70 -49.15 21.09
N PHE A 192 15.17 -48.08 20.41
CA PHE A 192 16.59 -47.75 20.28
C PHE A 192 16.83 -46.34 20.84
N ASP A 193 17.49 -46.27 22.00
CA ASP A 193 17.90 -45.01 22.62
C ASP A 193 18.78 -44.20 21.67
N ASN A 194 18.35 -43.05 21.33
CA ASN A 194 18.97 -41.76 20.93
C ASN A 194 18.11 -41.07 19.85
N VAL A 195 17.10 -40.34 20.30
CA VAL A 195 16.26 -39.55 19.38
C VAL A 195 16.88 -38.17 19.24
N GLU A 196 17.42 -37.87 18.05
CA GLU A 196 17.75 -36.49 17.67
C GLU A 196 16.48 -35.63 17.73
N THR A 197 16.59 -34.45 18.30
CA THR A 197 15.47 -33.50 18.30
C THR A 197 15.19 -33.02 16.88
N ILE A 198 13.93 -32.62 16.60
CA ILE A 198 13.55 -32.02 15.29
C ILE A 198 14.46 -30.82 14.96
N SER A 199 14.92 -30.13 15.98
CA SER A 199 15.87 -29.02 15.85
C SER A 199 17.22 -29.48 15.28
N GLU A 200 17.79 -30.55 15.80
CA GLU A 200 19.07 -31.10 15.34
C GLU A 200 19.02 -31.60 13.90
N ILE A 201 17.92 -32.23 13.51
CA ILE A 201 17.69 -32.65 12.11
C ILE A 201 17.57 -31.44 11.18
N PHE A 202 16.87 -30.40 11.63
CA PHE A 202 16.75 -29.15 10.88
C PHE A 202 18.11 -28.50 10.71
N ASP A 203 18.90 -28.42 11.77
CA ASP A 203 20.22 -27.82 11.79
C ASP A 203 21.19 -28.56 10.87
N LYS A 204 21.23 -29.91 10.92
CA LYS A 204 22.00 -30.73 9.98
C LYS A 204 21.63 -30.50 8.52
N ARG A 205 20.35 -30.31 8.21
CA ARG A 205 19.90 -30.02 6.84
C ARG A 205 20.29 -28.64 6.37
N ILE A 206 20.09 -27.66 7.22
CA ILE A 206 20.51 -26.29 6.92
C ILE A 206 22.01 -26.23 6.69
N SER A 207 22.81 -26.86 7.55
CA SER A 207 24.28 -26.90 7.41
C SER A 207 24.76 -27.57 6.12
N SER A 208 23.99 -28.51 5.57
CA SER A 208 24.33 -29.22 4.32
C SER A 208 24.10 -28.40 3.05
N ILE A 209 23.43 -27.25 3.11
CA ILE A 209 23.15 -26.42 1.94
C ILE A 209 24.38 -25.56 1.61
N PRO A 210 25.04 -25.74 0.46
CA PRO A 210 26.20 -24.94 0.11
C PRO A 210 25.79 -23.51 -0.27
N ILE A 211 25.88 -22.57 0.67
CA ILE A 211 25.60 -21.16 0.44
C ILE A 211 26.90 -20.36 0.46
N ASN A 212 27.23 -19.73 -0.66
CA ASN A 212 28.34 -18.79 -0.70
C ASN A 212 27.88 -17.41 -0.23
N GLU A 213 28.13 -17.09 1.04
CA GLU A 213 27.72 -15.83 1.67
C GLU A 213 28.24 -14.60 0.92
N VAL A 214 29.48 -14.63 0.45
CA VAL A 214 30.08 -13.51 -0.30
C VAL A 214 29.34 -13.27 -1.61
N ALA A 215 28.99 -14.34 -2.32
CA ALA A 215 28.22 -14.24 -3.56
C ALA A 215 26.80 -13.72 -3.29
N VAL A 216 26.16 -14.17 -2.20
CA VAL A 216 24.81 -13.71 -1.79
C VAL A 216 24.85 -12.23 -1.41
N LYS A 217 25.81 -11.77 -0.62
CA LYS A 217 25.98 -10.35 -0.27
C LYS A 217 26.21 -9.47 -1.51
N LYS A 218 27.04 -9.93 -2.44
CA LYS A 218 27.26 -9.22 -3.72
C LYS A 218 25.97 -9.16 -4.54
N GLY A 219 25.19 -10.24 -4.57
CA GLY A 219 23.88 -10.30 -5.23
C GLY A 219 22.89 -9.30 -4.63
N ILE A 220 22.80 -9.23 -3.29
CA ILE A 220 21.95 -8.26 -2.57
C ILE A 220 22.36 -6.82 -2.94
N ALA A 221 23.63 -6.48 -2.80
CA ALA A 221 24.14 -5.14 -3.09
C ALA A 221 23.88 -4.73 -4.55
N LYS A 222 24.07 -5.68 -5.50
CA LYS A 222 23.77 -5.45 -6.92
C LYS A 222 22.29 -5.15 -7.14
N LEU A 223 21.39 -5.97 -6.58
CA LEU A 223 19.95 -5.79 -6.73
C LEU A 223 19.44 -4.51 -6.07
N GLU A 224 19.97 -4.14 -4.89
CA GLU A 224 19.63 -2.89 -4.22
C GLU A 224 20.06 -1.68 -5.08
N LYS A 225 21.23 -1.74 -5.70
CA LYS A 225 21.69 -0.71 -6.63
C LYS A 225 20.79 -0.63 -7.87
N GLU A 226 20.47 -1.75 -8.50
CA GLU A 226 19.59 -1.79 -9.68
C GLU A 226 18.20 -1.22 -9.35
N ILE A 227 17.64 -1.53 -8.17
CA ILE A 227 16.37 -0.95 -7.71
C ILE A 227 16.49 0.56 -7.48
N ALA A 228 17.62 1.01 -6.92
CA ALA A 228 17.89 2.44 -6.73
C ALA A 228 17.97 3.18 -8.07
N ASP A 229 18.66 2.60 -9.06
CA ASP A 229 18.78 3.15 -10.41
C ASP A 229 17.41 3.25 -11.12
N ILE A 230 16.56 2.21 -10.98
CA ILE A 230 15.19 2.26 -11.51
C ILE A 230 14.37 3.37 -10.83
N ASN A 231 14.47 3.51 -9.50
CA ASN A 231 13.79 4.58 -8.78
C ASN A 231 14.26 5.97 -9.23
N LEU A 232 15.56 6.12 -9.51
CA LEU A 232 16.11 7.37 -10.02
C LEU A 232 15.53 7.70 -11.40
N LYS A 233 15.50 6.74 -12.32
CA LYS A 233 14.87 6.90 -13.63
C LYS A 233 13.40 7.31 -13.55
N ILE A 234 12.62 6.66 -12.66
CA ILE A 234 11.21 7.01 -12.44
C ILE A 234 11.09 8.46 -11.94
N ARG A 235 11.98 8.91 -11.03
CA ARG A 235 12.00 10.29 -10.54
C ARG A 235 12.38 11.28 -11.64
N GLU A 236 13.38 10.98 -12.46
CA GLU A 236 13.79 11.83 -13.57
C GLU A 236 12.66 11.99 -14.58
N LEU A 237 11.99 10.90 -14.96
CA LEU A 237 10.80 10.94 -15.81
C LEU A 237 9.68 11.77 -15.18
N THR A 238 9.42 11.61 -13.87
CA THR A 238 8.41 12.41 -13.18
C THR A 238 8.78 13.92 -13.21
N ARG A 239 10.04 14.25 -13.00
CA ARG A 239 10.53 15.64 -13.04
C ARG A 239 10.54 16.25 -14.44
N SER A 240 10.55 15.44 -15.49
CA SER A 240 10.42 15.94 -16.86
C SER A 240 9.04 16.56 -17.15
N ALA A 241 8.03 16.28 -16.30
CA ALA A 241 6.70 16.92 -16.33
C ALA A 241 6.72 18.38 -15.82
N ASN A 242 7.70 19.18 -16.23
CA ASN A 242 7.93 20.53 -15.70
C ASN A 242 6.70 21.45 -15.82
N THR A 243 5.91 21.33 -16.88
CA THR A 243 4.71 22.17 -17.10
C THR A 243 3.63 21.88 -16.04
N VAL A 244 3.36 20.60 -15.76
CA VAL A 244 2.38 20.18 -14.74
C VAL A 244 2.87 20.57 -13.34
N ILE A 245 4.14 20.32 -13.05
CA ILE A 245 4.76 20.66 -11.76
C ILE A 245 4.71 22.16 -11.52
N SER A 246 5.11 22.98 -12.50
CA SER A 246 5.08 24.43 -12.39
C SER A 246 3.66 24.97 -12.29
N SER A 247 2.68 24.38 -12.99
CA SER A 247 1.28 24.77 -12.90
C SER A 247 0.73 24.54 -11.48
N ILE A 248 0.94 23.33 -10.92
CA ILE A 248 0.52 23.01 -9.55
C ILE A 248 1.23 23.93 -8.54
N PHE A 249 2.54 24.14 -8.71
CA PHE A 249 3.31 25.02 -7.83
C PHE A 249 2.83 26.45 -7.84
N ASN A 250 2.68 27.05 -9.03
CA ASN A 250 2.22 28.43 -9.18
C ASN A 250 0.82 28.64 -8.61
N THR A 251 -0.09 27.67 -8.83
CA THR A 251 -1.44 27.72 -8.27
C THR A 251 -1.41 27.59 -6.74
N THR A 252 -0.58 26.68 -6.20
CA THR A 252 -0.39 26.55 -4.76
C THR A 252 0.15 27.86 -4.17
N LYS A 253 1.15 28.46 -4.80
CA LYS A 253 1.73 29.74 -4.38
C LYS A 253 0.68 30.85 -4.34
N LYS A 254 -0.13 30.98 -5.39
CA LYS A 254 -1.24 31.93 -5.45
C LYS A 254 -2.21 31.76 -4.27
N TYR A 255 -2.67 30.53 -4.02
CA TYR A 255 -3.58 30.28 -2.91
C TYR A 255 -2.96 30.53 -1.53
N LEU A 256 -1.68 30.22 -1.35
CA LEU A 256 -0.98 30.51 -0.10
C LEU A 256 -0.87 32.01 0.17
N GLN A 257 -0.56 32.81 -0.85
CA GLN A 257 -0.55 34.26 -0.75
C GLN A 257 -1.92 34.82 -0.34
N GLU A 258 -3.00 34.32 -0.97
CA GLU A 258 -4.37 34.69 -0.62
C GLU A 258 -4.75 34.30 0.81
N LEU A 259 -4.20 33.20 1.31
CA LEU A 259 -4.38 32.74 2.69
C LEU A 259 -3.43 33.42 3.70
N GLY A 260 -2.66 34.43 3.27
CA GLY A 260 -1.76 35.20 4.13
C GLY A 260 -0.52 34.44 4.60
N ILE A 261 -0.04 33.48 3.80
CA ILE A 261 1.22 32.77 4.08
C ILE A 261 2.34 33.40 3.27
N ASP A 262 3.41 33.78 3.95
CA ASP A 262 4.57 34.43 3.36
C ASP A 262 5.37 33.50 2.44
N GLU A 263 5.98 34.08 1.39
CA GLU A 263 6.70 33.35 0.33
C GLU A 263 7.95 32.60 0.79
N SER A 264 8.50 32.94 1.95
CA SER A 264 9.74 32.36 2.46
C SER A 264 9.69 30.83 2.67
N HIS A 265 8.50 30.27 2.79
CA HIS A 265 8.28 28.83 3.03
C HIS A 265 7.88 28.07 1.75
N ASN A 266 7.84 28.73 0.60
CA ASN A 266 7.20 28.25 -0.60
C ASN A 266 8.23 27.87 -1.66
N THR A 267 8.72 26.64 -1.66
CA THR A 267 9.61 26.12 -2.69
C THR A 267 9.00 24.93 -3.41
N GLU A 268 9.32 24.73 -4.72
CA GLU A 268 8.90 23.54 -5.46
C GLU A 268 9.26 22.22 -4.76
N LYS A 269 10.23 22.25 -3.87
CA LYS A 269 10.62 21.11 -3.05
C LYS A 269 9.48 20.60 -2.17
N TYR A 270 8.54 21.45 -1.77
CA TYR A 270 7.39 21.02 -0.96
C TYR A 270 6.45 20.08 -1.71
N LEU A 271 6.38 20.16 -3.02
CA LEU A 271 5.58 19.20 -3.81
C LEU A 271 6.03 17.75 -3.60
N PHE A 272 7.31 17.54 -3.35
CA PHE A 272 7.92 16.22 -3.25
C PHE A 272 8.42 15.84 -1.85
N THR A 273 8.36 16.76 -0.89
CA THR A 273 8.81 16.47 0.48
C THR A 273 7.73 15.79 1.31
N SER A 274 8.12 14.78 2.06
CA SER A 274 7.25 14.15 3.06
C SER A 274 7.44 14.73 4.48
N ASN A 275 8.37 15.66 4.64
CA ASN A 275 8.74 16.21 5.93
C ASN A 275 8.42 17.70 6.01
N LEU A 276 7.20 18.03 6.43
CA LEU A 276 6.82 19.39 6.78
C LEU A 276 6.80 19.58 8.31
N LYS A 277 7.72 18.96 9.02
CA LYS A 277 7.85 19.14 10.49
C LYS A 277 8.05 20.60 10.90
N GLU A 278 8.50 21.42 9.96
CA GLU A 278 8.65 22.86 10.16
C GLU A 278 7.33 23.65 10.09
N LEU A 279 6.27 23.03 9.52
CA LEU A 279 4.96 23.64 9.45
C LEU A 279 4.06 23.05 10.53
N SER A 280 3.42 23.89 11.31
CA SER A 280 2.50 23.50 12.38
C SER A 280 1.22 24.35 12.38
N GLY A 281 0.17 23.84 13.04
CA GLY A 281 -1.07 24.56 13.23
C GLY A 281 -1.73 25.06 11.94
N ALA A 282 -2.17 26.29 11.93
CA ALA A 282 -2.89 26.92 10.83
C ALA A 282 -2.08 26.98 9.52
N ILE A 283 -0.75 27.13 9.60
CA ILE A 283 0.11 27.18 8.40
C ILE A 283 0.09 25.87 7.66
N LEU A 284 0.20 24.75 8.37
CA LEU A 284 0.12 23.42 7.77
C LEU A 284 -1.23 23.19 7.08
N HIS A 285 -2.33 23.54 7.74
CA HIS A 285 -3.68 23.40 7.17
C HIS A 285 -3.86 24.21 5.89
N LYS A 286 -3.48 25.48 5.90
CA LYS A 286 -3.54 26.35 4.73
C LYS A 286 -2.69 25.78 3.58
N THR A 287 -1.51 25.27 3.90
CA THR A 287 -0.61 24.68 2.91
C THR A 287 -1.21 23.41 2.29
N VAL A 288 -1.78 22.54 3.12
CA VAL A 288 -2.44 21.31 2.63
C VAL A 288 -3.65 21.66 1.76
N PHE A 289 -4.48 22.61 2.18
CA PHE A 289 -5.64 23.09 1.44
C PHE A 289 -5.23 23.64 0.07
N ALA A 290 -4.31 24.61 0.06
CA ALA A 290 -3.82 25.24 -1.16
C ALA A 290 -3.24 24.22 -2.15
N PHE A 291 -2.43 23.29 -1.64
CA PHE A 291 -1.80 22.25 -2.44
C PHE A 291 -2.81 21.28 -3.06
N ARG A 292 -3.79 20.81 -2.27
CA ARG A 292 -4.81 19.88 -2.78
C ARG A 292 -5.69 20.52 -3.84
N LEU A 293 -6.14 21.73 -3.60
CA LEU A 293 -6.95 22.45 -4.58
C LEU A 293 -6.16 22.75 -5.87
N ALA A 294 -4.88 23.06 -5.76
CA ALA A 294 -4.02 23.22 -6.95
C ALA A 294 -3.91 21.92 -7.74
N CYS A 295 -3.73 20.78 -7.07
CA CYS A 295 -3.75 19.47 -7.71
C CYS A 295 -5.10 19.15 -8.35
N LEU A 296 -6.20 19.44 -7.64
CA LEU A 296 -7.56 19.22 -8.15
C LEU A 296 -7.83 20.03 -9.41
N LEU A 297 -7.47 21.31 -9.39
CA LEU A 297 -7.64 22.21 -10.55
C LEU A 297 -6.88 21.69 -11.77
N GLU A 298 -5.66 21.22 -11.57
CA GLU A 298 -4.85 20.67 -12.68
C GLU A 298 -5.43 19.36 -13.23
N VAL A 299 -5.93 18.48 -12.35
CA VAL A 299 -6.63 17.25 -12.74
C VAL A 299 -7.92 17.56 -13.51
N GLU A 300 -8.74 18.49 -13.02
CA GLU A 300 -9.96 18.90 -13.69
C GLU A 300 -9.72 19.50 -15.07
N LYS A 301 -8.66 20.32 -15.19
CA LYS A 301 -8.24 20.89 -16.46
C LYS A 301 -7.80 19.82 -17.46
N HIS A 302 -7.08 18.81 -16.99
CA HIS A 302 -6.61 17.72 -17.85
C HIS A 302 -7.73 16.76 -18.26
N LEU A 303 -8.58 16.36 -17.32
CA LEU A 303 -9.67 15.41 -17.58
C LEU A 303 -10.93 16.06 -18.14
N ASN A 304 -11.05 17.37 -18.03
CA ASN A 304 -12.26 18.13 -18.36
C ASN A 304 -13.52 17.60 -17.60
N ILE A 305 -13.33 17.19 -16.35
CA ILE A 305 -14.38 16.67 -15.46
C ILE A 305 -14.31 17.43 -14.14
N LYS A 306 -15.47 17.78 -13.57
CA LYS A 306 -15.58 18.39 -12.26
C LYS A 306 -15.72 17.34 -11.17
N PHE A 307 -14.95 17.46 -10.09
CA PHE A 307 -15.01 16.56 -8.96
C PHE A 307 -15.68 17.21 -7.76
N PRO A 308 -16.35 16.44 -6.89
CA PRO A 308 -16.85 16.99 -5.64
C PRO A 308 -15.69 17.39 -4.74
N ILE A 309 -15.88 18.40 -3.89
CA ILE A 309 -14.93 18.80 -2.86
C ILE A 309 -15.59 18.57 -1.51
N ILE A 310 -15.00 17.72 -0.70
CA ILE A 310 -15.53 17.37 0.62
C ILE A 310 -14.53 17.83 1.68
N LEU A 311 -14.93 18.77 2.49
CA LEU A 311 -14.15 19.32 3.60
C LEU A 311 -14.78 18.87 4.92
N ASP A 312 -14.15 17.93 5.60
CA ASP A 312 -14.57 17.50 6.92
C ASP A 312 -13.80 18.26 8.00
N SER A 313 -14.54 18.99 8.82
CA SER A 313 -14.02 19.76 9.94
C SER A 313 -12.89 20.74 9.60
N PRO A 314 -13.08 21.68 8.64
CA PRO A 314 -12.05 22.64 8.26
C PRO A 314 -11.62 23.54 9.42
N SER A 315 -12.43 23.67 10.47
CA SER A 315 -12.16 24.39 11.71
C SER A 315 -11.31 23.61 12.73
N GLY A 316 -10.88 22.37 12.41
CA GLY A 316 -10.01 21.59 13.27
C GLY A 316 -8.62 22.22 13.41
N LYS A 317 -7.98 22.04 14.58
CA LYS A 317 -6.59 22.43 14.85
C LYS A 317 -6.27 23.93 14.70
N GLU A 318 -6.97 24.79 15.46
CA GLU A 318 -6.58 26.20 15.65
C GLU A 318 -6.75 27.14 14.43
N ILE A 319 -7.57 26.77 13.43
CA ILE A 319 -7.92 27.69 12.36
C ILE A 319 -9.07 28.60 12.84
N ASP A 320 -8.84 29.90 12.78
CA ASP A 320 -9.85 30.90 13.11
C ASP A 320 -10.89 31.06 11.96
N LYS A 321 -11.99 31.71 12.29
CA LYS A 321 -13.10 31.94 11.36
C LYS A 321 -12.66 32.71 10.10
N GLN A 322 -11.78 33.70 10.23
CA GLN A 322 -11.30 34.51 9.09
C GLN A 322 -10.52 33.68 8.09
N ASN A 323 -9.69 32.76 8.57
CA ASN A 323 -8.95 31.86 7.70
C ASN A 323 -9.86 30.90 6.93
N ILE A 324 -10.94 30.44 7.56
CA ILE A 324 -11.92 29.58 6.87
C ILE A 324 -12.72 30.38 5.85
N GLU A 325 -13.10 31.62 6.15
CA GLU A 325 -13.75 32.52 5.20
C GLU A 325 -12.88 32.72 3.95
N ALA A 326 -11.58 32.94 4.12
CA ALA A 326 -10.64 33.02 3.00
C ALA A 326 -10.57 31.75 2.17
N MET A 327 -10.62 30.57 2.81
CA MET A 327 -10.69 29.28 2.11
C MET A 327 -12.00 29.15 1.30
N VAL A 328 -13.13 29.57 1.87
CA VAL A 328 -14.45 29.55 1.21
C VAL A 328 -14.46 30.49 0.01
N GLU A 329 -13.84 31.65 0.09
CA GLU A 329 -13.75 32.57 -1.06
C GLU A 329 -12.95 31.99 -2.23
N ILE A 330 -11.88 31.26 -1.97
CA ILE A 330 -11.15 30.54 -3.01
C ILE A 330 -12.06 29.49 -3.67
N LEU A 331 -12.83 28.74 -2.87
CA LEU A 331 -13.77 27.73 -3.40
C LEU A 331 -14.86 28.33 -4.27
N LYS A 332 -15.47 29.44 -3.82
CA LYS A 332 -16.48 30.16 -4.59
C LYS A 332 -15.97 30.63 -5.94
N ARG A 333 -14.76 31.16 -5.97
CA ARG A 333 -14.19 31.77 -7.18
C ARG A 333 -13.74 30.71 -8.18
N ASP A 334 -12.94 29.73 -7.75
CA ASP A 334 -12.25 28.82 -8.67
C ASP A 334 -12.97 27.47 -8.84
N PHE A 335 -13.90 27.14 -7.93
CA PHE A 335 -14.66 25.88 -7.93
C PHE A 335 -16.18 26.06 -7.92
N ALA A 336 -16.67 27.19 -8.46
CA ALA A 336 -18.11 27.51 -8.51
C ALA A 336 -18.96 26.45 -9.22
N ASN A 337 -18.37 25.68 -10.13
CA ASN A 337 -19.05 24.60 -10.86
C ASN A 337 -18.87 23.21 -10.25
N ASN A 338 -18.24 23.12 -9.08
CA ASN A 338 -18.05 21.88 -8.37
C ASN A 338 -19.10 21.70 -7.28
N GLN A 339 -19.44 20.47 -6.95
CA GLN A 339 -20.20 20.19 -5.75
C GLN A 339 -19.29 20.35 -4.53
N ILE A 340 -19.63 21.27 -3.63
CA ILE A 340 -18.85 21.53 -2.42
C ILE A 340 -19.68 21.09 -1.20
N ILE A 341 -19.10 20.21 -0.39
CA ILE A 341 -19.69 19.71 0.85
C ILE A 341 -18.74 20.08 1.99
N ILE A 342 -19.23 20.90 2.93
CA ILE A 342 -18.46 21.31 4.11
C ILE A 342 -19.18 20.80 5.36
N ALA A 343 -18.56 19.87 6.07
CA ALA A 343 -18.99 19.46 7.40
C ALA A 343 -18.30 20.36 8.42
N SER A 344 -19.04 21.28 9.05
CA SER A 344 -18.49 22.26 9.99
C SER A 344 -19.48 22.57 11.11
N ILE A 345 -18.95 23.01 12.24
CA ILE A 345 -19.74 23.56 13.35
C ILE A 345 -20.15 25.02 13.10
N TYR A 346 -19.63 25.67 12.07
CA TYR A 346 -19.95 27.03 11.67
C TYR A 346 -20.77 27.02 10.38
N GLU A 347 -21.69 27.95 10.25
CA GLU A 347 -22.42 28.21 9.02
C GLU A 347 -21.59 29.11 8.09
N TYR A 348 -21.46 28.70 6.84
CA TYR A 348 -20.82 29.46 5.77
C TYR A 348 -21.82 29.62 4.61
N SER A 349 -21.94 30.82 4.08
CA SER A 349 -22.68 31.05 2.83
C SER A 349 -21.74 30.74 1.65
N LEU A 350 -22.00 29.66 0.94
CA LEU A 350 -21.36 29.31 -0.33
C LEU A 350 -21.98 30.05 -1.51
#